data_1e71bb5aa491151530c687c44734c926
#
_entry.id   1e71bb5aa491151530c687c44734c926
#
_cell.length_a   1.000
_cell.length_b   1.000
_cell.length_c   1.000
_cell.angle_alpha   90.00
_cell.angle_beta   90.00
_cell.angle_gamma   90.00
#
_symmetry.space_group_name_H-M   'P 1'
#
loop_
_entity.id
_entity.type
_entity.pdbx_description
1 polymer ?
#
loop_
_entity_poly.entity_id
_entity_poly.type
_entity_poly.pdbx_seq_one_letter_code
_entity_poly.pdbx_strand_id
1 'polypeptide(L)'
;GEDDATGNIELTLVDAATGDAIDYAVALEIREGANNVSGNILKEIAVEASANGKCAIEELPIGSYTIQVVSADEKSEIVAAPFSVTVIAGQTITKPFSVTKIINDDQIRFVLRWGDEESGAPSDLDSHLVGPRVKGIGNFHTYYSDKTYEEYDDEDGYVKYADLDVDDVSWEGPETTTIYKQTAGTYRFYIYDFSDQEDEESKNMSDKSGAIVTVYRGSTLLNTFSVPTGQSGNLWHVCDYDSVTGRVTSINTVGYWPNDGSSTVGMSEAEVLRDSLSRKISDIQDYDFVLADNAYKANMKTVLAEAENLADNSENMDDIRAMIQKLEEIKNDIQSVGTIGNVKLDGEYVDWETIGDEDHYIVNGIRIMGVNNTPGEIEVAFTNTSDDPLEVRSEDVSGQDYIKVITVTNTVS
;
A
#
# COMPACT_ATOMS: atom_id res chain seq x y z
N GLY A 1 -24.43 -36.87 -36.04
CA GLY A 1 -24.31 -35.53 -36.58
C GLY A 1 -23.52 -34.59 -35.69
N GLU A 2 -23.39 -33.37 -36.14
CA GLU A 2 -22.71 -32.29 -35.39
C GLU A 2 -23.48 -31.89 -34.12
N ASP A 3 -24.75 -32.22 -34.02
CA ASP A 3 -25.63 -31.83 -32.89
C ASP A 3 -25.36 -32.62 -31.57
N ASP A 4 -24.52 -33.68 -31.63
CA ASP A 4 -24.18 -34.48 -30.45
C ASP A 4 -22.74 -34.21 -29.95
N ALA A 5 -22.05 -33.21 -30.47
CA ALA A 5 -20.70 -32.90 -30.06
C ALA A 5 -20.69 -32.18 -28.71
N THR A 6 -19.90 -32.67 -27.79
CA THR A 6 -19.75 -32.16 -26.44
C THR A 6 -18.31 -31.80 -26.12
N GLY A 7 -18.10 -31.00 -25.10
CA GLY A 7 -16.82 -30.67 -24.47
C GLY A 7 -16.97 -30.56 -22.95
N ASN A 8 -15.84 -30.32 -22.29
CA ASN A 8 -15.77 -30.29 -20.84
C ASN A 8 -15.20 -28.96 -20.34
N ILE A 9 -15.53 -28.59 -19.10
CA ILE A 9 -14.95 -27.47 -18.39
C ILE A 9 -14.39 -28.00 -17.06
N GLU A 10 -13.14 -27.69 -16.79
CA GLU A 10 -12.50 -27.90 -15.49
C GLU A 10 -12.25 -26.56 -14.84
N LEU A 11 -12.84 -26.33 -13.67
CA LEU A 11 -12.67 -25.13 -12.87
C LEU A 11 -11.80 -25.40 -11.65
N THR A 12 -10.95 -24.45 -11.34
CA THR A 12 -10.28 -24.34 -10.05
C THR A 12 -10.74 -23.05 -9.39
N LEU A 13 -11.49 -23.19 -8.31
CA LEU A 13 -12.00 -22.05 -7.55
C LEU A 13 -11.00 -21.63 -6.49
N VAL A 14 -10.64 -20.37 -6.50
CA VAL A 14 -9.62 -19.77 -5.64
C VAL A 14 -10.27 -18.67 -4.79
N ASP A 15 -9.93 -18.62 -3.51
CA ASP A 15 -10.36 -17.53 -2.63
C ASP A 15 -9.54 -16.27 -2.94
N ALA A 16 -10.22 -15.21 -3.36
CA ALA A 16 -9.57 -13.96 -3.70
C ALA A 16 -8.87 -13.28 -2.51
N ALA A 17 -9.26 -13.59 -1.27
CA ALA A 17 -8.65 -12.99 -0.09
C ALA A 17 -7.32 -13.64 0.31
N THR A 18 -7.08 -14.88 -0.12
CA THR A 18 -5.88 -15.65 0.25
C THR A 18 -5.01 -16.08 -0.92
N GLY A 19 -5.58 -16.14 -2.14
CA GLY A 19 -4.93 -16.70 -3.32
C GLY A 19 -4.90 -18.24 -3.36
N ASP A 20 -5.44 -18.90 -2.33
CA ASP A 20 -5.46 -20.36 -2.22
C ASP A 20 -6.76 -20.95 -2.78
N ALA A 21 -6.74 -22.24 -3.12
CA ALA A 21 -7.95 -22.97 -3.46
C ALA A 21 -8.97 -22.89 -2.30
N ILE A 22 -10.26 -22.75 -2.62
CA ILE A 22 -11.29 -22.69 -1.58
C ILE A 22 -11.36 -24.00 -0.80
N ASP A 23 -11.57 -23.88 0.50
CA ASP A 23 -11.74 -24.98 1.46
C ASP A 23 -13.17 -25.05 2.05
N TYR A 24 -14.12 -24.41 1.40
CA TYR A 24 -15.53 -24.35 1.77
C TYR A 24 -16.42 -24.74 0.58
N ALA A 25 -17.64 -25.15 0.88
CA ALA A 25 -18.60 -25.57 -0.12
C ALA A 25 -19.21 -24.39 -0.86
N VAL A 26 -19.41 -24.55 -2.18
CA VAL A 26 -20.15 -23.62 -3.04
C VAL A 26 -21.05 -24.40 -4.00
N ALA A 27 -21.90 -23.68 -4.75
CA ALA A 27 -22.66 -24.26 -5.85
C ALA A 27 -22.40 -23.50 -7.14
N LEU A 28 -22.47 -24.21 -8.27
CA LEU A 28 -22.41 -23.62 -9.60
C LEU A 28 -23.78 -23.65 -10.24
N GLU A 29 -24.21 -22.53 -10.79
CA GLU A 29 -25.38 -22.43 -11.67
C GLU A 29 -24.91 -22.19 -13.10
N ILE A 30 -25.29 -23.08 -14.00
CA ILE A 30 -24.89 -23.05 -15.42
C ILE A 30 -26.12 -22.73 -16.24
N ARG A 31 -26.00 -21.72 -17.11
CA ARG A 31 -27.04 -21.28 -18.05
C ARG A 31 -26.50 -21.26 -19.47
N GLU A 32 -27.36 -21.56 -20.45
CA GLU A 32 -27.02 -21.40 -21.84
C GLU A 32 -26.90 -19.94 -22.25
N GLY A 33 -25.95 -19.64 -23.11
CA GLY A 33 -25.69 -18.30 -23.60
C GLY A 33 -24.64 -17.53 -22.83
N ALA A 34 -24.03 -16.55 -23.50
CA ALA A 34 -23.08 -15.63 -22.87
C ALA A 34 -23.84 -14.54 -22.09
N ASN A 35 -23.30 -14.13 -20.95
CA ASN A 35 -23.85 -13.07 -20.09
C ASN A 35 -25.31 -13.32 -19.63
N ASN A 36 -25.72 -14.57 -19.55
CA ASN A 36 -27.05 -14.97 -19.13
C ASN A 36 -27.14 -15.24 -17.64
N VAL A 37 -27.47 -14.22 -16.83
CA VAL A 37 -27.52 -14.30 -15.36
C VAL A 37 -28.94 -14.50 -14.84
N SER A 38 -29.97 -14.42 -15.67
CA SER A 38 -31.38 -14.48 -15.25
C SER A 38 -32.22 -15.53 -15.97
N GLY A 39 -31.63 -16.26 -16.93
CA GLY A 39 -32.32 -17.33 -17.63
C GLY A 39 -32.47 -18.60 -16.82
N ASN A 40 -33.10 -19.61 -17.41
CA ASN A 40 -33.27 -20.92 -16.78
C ASN A 40 -31.90 -21.55 -16.48
N ILE A 41 -31.78 -22.15 -15.31
CA ILE A 41 -30.61 -22.93 -14.94
C ILE A 41 -30.66 -24.23 -15.70
N LEU A 42 -29.63 -24.51 -16.53
CA LEU A 42 -29.47 -25.75 -17.24
C LEU A 42 -28.96 -26.86 -16.31
N LYS A 43 -28.00 -26.53 -15.45
CA LYS A 43 -27.35 -27.49 -14.55
C LYS A 43 -26.91 -26.80 -13.28
N GLU A 44 -27.12 -27.44 -12.14
CA GLU A 44 -26.56 -27.08 -10.85
C GLU A 44 -25.54 -28.11 -10.42
N ILE A 45 -24.40 -27.66 -9.88
CA ILE A 45 -23.34 -28.54 -9.40
C ILE A 45 -22.94 -28.08 -8.00
N ALA A 46 -23.02 -29.00 -7.04
CA ALA A 46 -22.45 -28.78 -5.71
C ALA A 46 -20.95 -29.05 -5.75
N VAL A 47 -20.17 -28.13 -5.17
CA VAL A 47 -18.73 -28.28 -4.96
C VAL A 47 -18.48 -28.36 -3.46
N GLU A 48 -18.14 -29.57 -3.00
CA GLU A 48 -17.89 -29.82 -1.58
C GLU A 48 -16.56 -29.17 -1.13
N ALA A 49 -16.46 -28.83 0.14
CA ALA A 49 -15.25 -28.29 0.74
C ALA A 49 -14.02 -29.19 0.51
N SER A 50 -14.21 -30.51 0.57
CA SER A 50 -13.16 -31.52 0.35
C SER A 50 -12.63 -31.57 -1.09
N ALA A 51 -13.32 -30.95 -2.04
CA ALA A 51 -12.86 -30.87 -3.43
C ALA A 51 -11.74 -29.85 -3.63
N ASN A 52 -11.46 -29.01 -2.62
CA ASN A 52 -10.45 -27.94 -2.68
C ASN A 52 -10.61 -27.07 -3.94
N GLY A 53 -11.84 -26.63 -4.20
CA GLY A 53 -12.19 -25.75 -5.31
C GLY A 53 -12.21 -26.40 -6.68
N LYS A 54 -11.90 -27.69 -6.83
CA LYS A 54 -11.91 -28.36 -8.12
C LYS A 54 -13.31 -28.81 -8.51
N CYS A 55 -13.74 -28.46 -9.73
CA CYS A 55 -15.01 -28.86 -10.28
C CYS A 55 -14.88 -29.17 -11.78
N ALA A 56 -15.39 -30.34 -12.19
CA ALA A 56 -15.52 -30.73 -13.58
C ALA A 56 -16.97 -30.64 -14.05
N ILE A 57 -17.19 -30.02 -15.20
CA ILE A 57 -18.47 -29.97 -15.90
C ILE A 57 -18.29 -30.74 -17.20
N GLU A 58 -18.82 -31.94 -17.25
CA GLU A 58 -18.59 -32.87 -18.34
C GLU A 58 -19.77 -32.91 -19.30
N GLU A 59 -19.46 -33.27 -20.55
CA GLU A 59 -20.46 -33.54 -21.61
C GLU A 59 -21.43 -32.38 -21.88
N LEU A 60 -20.94 -31.13 -21.83
CA LEU A 60 -21.73 -29.99 -22.27
C LEU A 60 -21.80 -29.94 -23.80
N PRO A 61 -22.97 -29.75 -24.38
CA PRO A 61 -23.09 -29.44 -25.81
C PRO A 61 -22.20 -28.25 -26.22
N ILE A 62 -21.72 -28.25 -27.47
CA ILE A 62 -20.98 -27.09 -27.97
C ILE A 62 -21.82 -25.81 -27.91
N GLY A 63 -21.25 -24.70 -27.46
CA GLY A 63 -21.97 -23.45 -27.30
C GLY A 63 -21.35 -22.54 -26.24
N SER A 64 -21.99 -21.42 -26.02
CA SER A 64 -21.63 -20.48 -24.98
C SER A 64 -22.49 -20.70 -23.74
N TYR A 65 -21.86 -20.61 -22.57
CA TYR A 65 -22.50 -20.78 -21.28
C TYR A 65 -22.11 -19.67 -20.31
N THR A 66 -22.99 -19.33 -19.40
CA THR A 66 -22.72 -18.46 -18.27
C THR A 66 -22.69 -19.30 -16.99
N ILE A 67 -21.64 -19.16 -16.22
CA ILE A 67 -21.43 -19.83 -14.94
C ILE A 67 -21.47 -18.81 -13.82
N GLN A 68 -22.30 -19.05 -12.82
CA GLN A 68 -22.34 -18.30 -11.57
C GLN A 68 -21.94 -19.23 -10.43
N VAL A 69 -21.02 -18.74 -9.57
CA VAL A 69 -20.68 -19.39 -8.32
C VAL A 69 -21.51 -18.73 -7.22
N VAL A 70 -22.27 -19.53 -6.49
CA VAL A 70 -23.18 -19.07 -5.44
C VAL A 70 -22.89 -19.78 -4.13
N SER A 71 -23.34 -19.16 -3.03
CA SER A 71 -23.24 -19.78 -1.70
C SER A 71 -23.97 -21.11 -1.65
N ALA A 72 -23.35 -22.13 -1.09
CA ALA A 72 -23.99 -23.44 -0.89
C ALA A 72 -24.95 -23.41 0.31
N ASP A 73 -24.64 -22.63 1.35
CA ASP A 73 -25.40 -22.49 2.58
C ASP A 73 -25.15 -21.13 3.25
N GLU A 74 -25.88 -20.84 4.33
CA GLU A 74 -25.76 -19.59 5.09
C GLU A 74 -24.43 -19.45 5.87
N LYS A 75 -23.62 -20.51 5.97
CA LYS A 75 -22.33 -20.49 6.69
C LYS A 75 -21.16 -20.11 5.80
N SER A 76 -21.34 -20.23 4.48
CA SER A 76 -20.31 -19.94 3.48
C SER A 76 -20.86 -18.93 2.48
N GLU A 77 -21.22 -17.74 2.99
CA GLU A 77 -21.70 -16.65 2.15
C GLU A 77 -20.53 -16.08 1.32
N ILE A 78 -20.68 -16.17 0.01
CA ILE A 78 -19.72 -15.70 -0.98
C ILE A 78 -20.35 -14.73 -1.97
N VAL A 79 -19.50 -13.98 -2.62
CA VAL A 79 -19.86 -13.20 -3.80
C VAL A 79 -18.81 -13.47 -4.90
N ALA A 80 -19.28 -13.59 -6.14
CA ALA A 80 -18.42 -13.76 -7.31
C ALA A 80 -19.10 -13.17 -8.54
N ALA A 81 -18.31 -12.61 -9.46
CA ALA A 81 -18.82 -12.19 -10.75
C ALA A 81 -19.17 -13.43 -11.60
N PRO A 82 -20.29 -13.42 -12.34
CA PRO A 82 -20.54 -14.45 -13.34
C PRO A 82 -19.51 -14.36 -14.48
N PHE A 83 -19.23 -15.48 -15.11
CA PHE A 83 -18.34 -15.49 -16.28
C PHE A 83 -18.91 -16.35 -17.40
N SER A 84 -18.53 -16.03 -18.63
CA SER A 84 -18.94 -16.77 -19.81
C SER A 84 -17.81 -17.63 -20.34
N VAL A 85 -18.15 -18.80 -20.84
CA VAL A 85 -17.22 -19.75 -21.44
C VAL A 85 -17.83 -20.32 -22.71
N THR A 86 -16.99 -20.61 -23.72
CA THR A 86 -17.41 -21.26 -24.96
C THR A 86 -16.87 -22.69 -24.98
N VAL A 87 -17.78 -23.66 -25.02
CA VAL A 87 -17.47 -25.08 -25.10
C VAL A 87 -17.24 -25.48 -26.56
N ILE A 88 -16.12 -26.15 -26.81
CA ILE A 88 -15.67 -26.62 -28.12
C ILE A 88 -15.66 -28.14 -28.11
N ALA A 89 -16.07 -28.71 -29.23
CA ALA A 89 -16.17 -30.18 -29.41
C ALA A 89 -14.86 -30.89 -29.06
N GLY A 90 -14.95 -31.89 -28.18
CA GLY A 90 -13.85 -32.73 -27.78
C GLY A 90 -12.74 -32.05 -26.99
N GLN A 91 -12.94 -30.79 -26.58
CA GLN A 91 -11.95 -30.07 -25.78
C GLN A 91 -12.38 -30.00 -24.33
N THR A 92 -11.39 -29.94 -23.45
CA THR A 92 -11.54 -29.57 -22.03
C THR A 92 -10.97 -28.16 -21.84
N ILE A 93 -11.80 -27.25 -21.38
CA ILE A 93 -11.40 -25.88 -21.06
C ILE A 93 -11.09 -25.85 -19.57
N THR A 94 -9.85 -25.55 -19.22
CA THR A 94 -9.41 -25.39 -17.85
C THR A 94 -9.34 -23.91 -17.50
N LYS A 95 -10.03 -23.49 -16.43
CA LYS A 95 -10.00 -22.10 -15.95
C LYS A 95 -9.90 -22.02 -14.44
N PRO A 96 -8.97 -21.21 -13.93
CA PRO A 96 -9.06 -20.70 -12.56
C PRO A 96 -10.13 -19.62 -12.48
N PHE A 97 -10.82 -19.55 -11.35
CA PHE A 97 -11.84 -18.54 -11.11
C PHE A 97 -11.84 -18.11 -9.65
N SER A 98 -11.97 -16.81 -9.41
CA SER A 98 -11.91 -16.26 -8.06
C SER A 98 -13.28 -16.04 -7.48
N VAL A 99 -13.44 -16.47 -6.23
CA VAL A 99 -14.58 -16.17 -5.37
C VAL A 99 -14.09 -15.46 -4.12
N THR A 100 -14.93 -14.72 -3.46
CA THR A 100 -14.60 -14.09 -2.18
C THR A 100 -15.71 -14.27 -1.19
N LYS A 101 -15.38 -14.52 0.08
CA LYS A 101 -16.35 -14.43 1.15
C LYS A 101 -16.87 -13.00 1.24
N ILE A 102 -18.13 -12.86 1.62
CA ILE A 102 -18.74 -11.54 1.83
C ILE A 102 -17.93 -10.78 2.87
N ILE A 103 -17.58 -9.55 2.54
CA ILE A 103 -16.90 -8.60 3.42
C ILE A 103 -17.92 -7.69 4.12
N ASN A 104 -17.48 -6.84 5.05
CA ASN A 104 -18.35 -5.86 5.68
C ASN A 104 -18.90 -4.86 4.67
N ASP A 105 -20.08 -4.32 4.89
CA ASP A 105 -20.78 -3.42 3.95
C ASP A 105 -20.03 -2.10 3.67
N ASP A 106 -19.13 -1.71 4.55
CA ASP A 106 -18.25 -0.53 4.42
C ASP A 106 -16.88 -0.83 3.80
N GLN A 107 -16.62 -2.10 3.50
CA GLN A 107 -15.36 -2.53 2.87
C GLN A 107 -15.52 -2.65 1.35
N ILE A 108 -14.44 -2.30 0.65
CA ILE A 108 -14.35 -2.37 -0.81
C ILE A 108 -13.21 -3.31 -1.19
N ARG A 109 -13.45 -4.23 -2.10
CA ARG A 109 -12.46 -5.18 -2.60
C ARG A 109 -12.34 -5.12 -4.11
N PHE A 110 -11.10 -4.98 -4.58
CA PHE A 110 -10.73 -5.06 -5.98
C PHE A 110 -10.03 -6.39 -6.21
N VAL A 111 -10.50 -7.16 -7.19
CA VAL A 111 -9.91 -8.45 -7.56
C VAL A 111 -9.49 -8.38 -9.02
N LEU A 112 -8.19 -8.48 -9.27
CA LEU A 112 -7.59 -8.57 -10.58
C LEU A 112 -7.38 -10.03 -10.96
N ARG A 113 -7.73 -10.37 -12.20
CA ARG A 113 -7.35 -11.61 -12.88
C ARG A 113 -6.91 -11.32 -14.30
N TRP A 114 -6.00 -12.14 -14.83
CA TRP A 114 -5.53 -12.02 -16.20
C TRP A 114 -5.26 -13.40 -16.82
N GLY A 115 -4.72 -13.42 -18.03
CA GLY A 115 -4.47 -14.63 -18.76
C GLY A 115 -3.24 -15.41 -18.31
N ASP A 116 -3.07 -16.57 -18.90
CA ASP A 116 -1.96 -17.47 -18.68
C ASP A 116 -0.78 -17.22 -19.65
N GLU A 117 0.30 -17.96 -19.48
CA GLU A 117 1.47 -17.92 -20.36
C GLU A 117 1.12 -18.32 -21.81
N GLU A 118 0.22 -19.30 -21.98
CA GLU A 118 -0.18 -19.80 -23.30
C GLU A 118 -0.89 -18.73 -24.14
N SER A 119 -1.66 -17.87 -23.50
CA SER A 119 -2.32 -16.72 -24.14
C SER A 119 -1.35 -15.60 -24.52
N GLY A 120 -0.11 -15.64 -24.06
CA GLY A 120 0.90 -14.60 -24.19
C GLY A 120 0.65 -13.39 -23.30
N ALA A 121 -0.11 -13.57 -22.22
CA ALA A 121 -0.34 -12.54 -21.24
C ALA A 121 0.96 -12.13 -20.53
N PRO A 122 1.06 -10.88 -20.02
CA PRO A 122 2.12 -10.51 -19.11
C PRO A 122 2.17 -11.47 -17.91
N SER A 123 3.38 -11.81 -17.46
CA SER A 123 3.53 -12.72 -16.32
C SER A 123 3.13 -12.06 -15.00
N ASP A 124 3.31 -10.75 -14.90
CA ASP A 124 3.19 -10.00 -13.66
C ASP A 124 2.46 -8.67 -13.90
N LEU A 125 1.26 -8.56 -13.34
CA LEU A 125 0.43 -7.37 -13.35
C LEU A 125 0.17 -6.93 -11.92
N ASP A 126 0.68 -5.76 -11.55
CA ASP A 126 0.58 -5.21 -10.21
C ASP A 126 -0.65 -4.31 -9.99
N SER A 127 -1.33 -4.51 -8.88
CA SER A 127 -2.40 -3.63 -8.41
C SER A 127 -1.86 -2.47 -7.58
N HIS A 128 -2.29 -1.27 -7.92
CA HIS A 128 -1.96 -0.04 -7.23
C HIS A 128 -3.21 0.67 -6.75
N LEU A 129 -3.29 0.98 -5.46
CA LEU A 129 -4.36 1.78 -4.88
C LEU A 129 -3.79 3.04 -4.26
N VAL A 130 -4.26 4.20 -4.74
CA VAL A 130 -3.93 5.52 -4.20
C VAL A 130 -5.19 6.11 -3.58
N GLY A 131 -5.13 6.47 -2.30
CA GLY A 131 -6.31 6.96 -1.59
C GLY A 131 -5.98 7.96 -0.49
N PRO A 132 -7.01 8.61 0.09
CA PRO A 132 -6.82 9.64 1.10
C PRO A 132 -6.29 9.06 2.42
N ARG A 133 -5.29 9.70 3.00
CA ARG A 133 -4.80 9.37 4.36
C ARG A 133 -5.81 9.79 5.41
N VAL A 134 -5.91 9.02 6.48
CA VAL A 134 -6.74 9.38 7.64
C VAL A 134 -5.98 10.34 8.56
N LYS A 135 -4.68 10.20 8.64
CA LYS A 135 -3.78 11.08 9.39
C LYS A 135 -2.64 11.54 8.49
N GLY A 136 -2.13 12.74 8.76
CA GLY A 136 -1.04 13.31 7.96
C GLY A 136 -1.52 13.89 6.63
N ILE A 137 -0.60 14.01 5.71
CA ILE A 137 -0.71 14.82 4.50
C ILE A 137 -0.59 13.92 3.28
N GLY A 138 -1.32 14.26 2.21
CA GLY A 138 -1.27 13.57 0.93
C GLY A 138 -2.11 12.29 0.87
N ASN A 139 -1.75 11.42 -0.04
CA ASN A 139 -2.40 10.14 -0.25
C ASN A 139 -1.51 8.99 0.24
N PHE A 140 -2.12 7.89 0.64
CA PHE A 140 -1.41 6.63 0.75
C PHE A 140 -1.35 5.95 -0.62
N HIS A 141 -0.43 5.01 -0.78
CA HIS A 141 -0.30 4.20 -1.97
C HIS A 141 0.07 2.77 -1.58
N THR A 142 -0.82 1.82 -1.84
CA THR A 142 -0.52 0.39 -1.65
C THR A 142 -0.19 -0.26 -2.99
N TYR A 143 0.88 -1.05 -3.01
CA TYR A 143 1.39 -1.81 -4.14
C TYR A 143 2.35 -2.89 -3.64
N TYR A 144 2.96 -3.70 -4.50
CA TYR A 144 3.79 -4.86 -4.10
C TYR A 144 4.88 -4.56 -3.06
N SER A 145 5.48 -3.38 -3.10
CA SER A 145 6.57 -3.00 -2.17
C SER A 145 6.09 -2.33 -0.88
N ASP A 146 4.87 -1.80 -0.87
CA ASP A 146 4.22 -1.20 0.31
C ASP A 146 2.77 -1.66 0.37
N LYS A 147 2.56 -2.87 0.86
CA LYS A 147 1.28 -3.58 0.74
C LYS A 147 0.19 -3.04 1.66
N THR A 148 0.56 -2.52 2.82
CA THR A 148 -0.39 -2.21 3.90
C THR A 148 -0.37 -0.72 4.24
N TYR A 149 -1.53 -0.10 4.22
CA TYR A 149 -1.74 1.22 4.82
C TYR A 149 -2.45 1.03 6.16
N GLU A 150 -1.75 1.37 7.23
CA GLU A 150 -2.25 1.33 8.61
C GLU A 150 -1.84 2.58 9.37
N GLU A 151 -2.64 2.96 10.37
CA GLU A 151 -2.36 4.09 11.24
C GLU A 151 -2.53 3.68 12.70
N TYR A 152 -1.71 4.23 13.57
CA TYR A 152 -1.81 3.98 15.00
C TYR A 152 -2.95 4.82 15.60
N ASP A 153 -3.79 4.17 16.38
CA ASP A 153 -4.84 4.77 17.17
C ASP A 153 -4.60 4.47 18.65
N ASP A 154 -4.82 5.46 19.53
CA ASP A 154 -4.52 5.32 20.96
C ASP A 154 -5.42 4.31 21.68
N GLU A 155 -6.62 4.07 21.15
CA GLU A 155 -7.59 3.12 21.73
C GLU A 155 -7.45 1.72 21.12
N ASP A 156 -7.26 1.64 19.79
CA ASP A 156 -7.32 0.40 19.03
C ASP A 156 -5.94 -0.14 18.60
N GLY A 157 -4.85 0.62 18.81
CA GLY A 157 -3.53 0.30 18.30
C GLY A 157 -3.39 0.54 16.80
N TYR A 158 -2.66 -0.33 16.09
CA TYR A 158 -2.56 -0.23 14.64
C TYR A 158 -3.87 -0.65 13.96
N VAL A 159 -4.47 0.28 13.25
CA VAL A 159 -5.71 0.08 12.47
C VAL A 159 -5.37 0.00 10.99
N LYS A 160 -5.73 -1.11 10.36
CA LYS A 160 -5.56 -1.34 8.93
C LYS A 160 -6.67 -0.62 8.13
N TYR A 161 -6.26 0.23 7.19
CA TYR A 161 -7.16 0.96 6.29
C TYR A 161 -7.22 0.35 4.90
N ALA A 162 -6.10 -0.09 4.34
CA ALA A 162 -6.04 -0.78 3.06
C ALA A 162 -4.90 -1.80 3.03
N ASP A 163 -5.06 -2.82 2.20
CA ASP A 163 -4.05 -3.87 2.03
C ASP A 163 -4.08 -4.44 0.62
N LEU A 164 -2.91 -4.74 0.07
CA LEU A 164 -2.74 -5.68 -1.02
C LEU A 164 -2.72 -7.08 -0.40
N ASP A 165 -3.89 -7.70 -0.28
CA ASP A 165 -4.08 -8.97 0.44
C ASP A 165 -3.37 -10.14 -0.23
N VAL A 166 -3.40 -10.14 -1.57
CA VAL A 166 -2.76 -11.14 -2.42
C VAL A 166 -2.00 -10.43 -3.53
N ASP A 167 -0.73 -10.77 -3.65
CA ASP A 167 0.22 -10.30 -4.65
C ASP A 167 0.71 -11.52 -5.43
N ASP A 168 0.23 -11.68 -6.65
CA ASP A 168 0.56 -12.80 -7.51
C ASP A 168 1.53 -12.35 -8.61
N VAL A 169 2.74 -12.86 -8.56
CA VAL A 169 3.83 -12.54 -9.49
C VAL A 169 3.92 -13.46 -10.70
N SER A 170 2.90 -14.30 -10.89
CA SER A 170 2.91 -15.34 -11.94
C SER A 170 1.52 -15.58 -12.53
N TRP A 171 1.29 -15.18 -13.74
CA TRP A 171 0.05 -15.38 -14.51
C TRP A 171 -1.24 -15.73 -13.73
N GLU A 172 -2.36 -15.38 -14.30
CA GLU A 172 -3.73 -15.71 -13.89
C GLU A 172 -4.25 -14.99 -12.65
N GLY A 173 -3.43 -14.61 -11.67
CA GLY A 173 -3.89 -14.07 -10.41
C GLY A 173 -4.59 -15.11 -9.51
N PRO A 174 -5.41 -14.74 -8.56
CA PRO A 174 -5.89 -13.38 -8.32
C PRO A 174 -4.84 -12.48 -7.68
N GLU A 175 -4.95 -11.19 -7.95
CA GLU A 175 -4.34 -10.17 -7.12
C GLU A 175 -5.44 -9.31 -6.49
N THR A 176 -5.39 -9.13 -5.19
CA THR A 176 -6.51 -8.61 -4.43
C THR A 176 -6.10 -7.46 -3.54
N THR A 177 -6.82 -6.34 -3.67
CA THR A 177 -6.66 -5.16 -2.82
C THR A 177 -7.96 -4.86 -2.10
N THR A 178 -7.91 -4.64 -0.78
CA THR A 178 -9.10 -4.34 0.02
C THR A 178 -8.93 -3.01 0.77
N ILE A 179 -9.94 -2.15 0.67
CA ILE A 179 -10.14 -1.01 1.58
C ILE A 179 -10.91 -1.55 2.78
N TYR A 180 -10.24 -1.69 3.92
CA TYR A 180 -10.83 -2.23 5.16
C TYR A 180 -11.58 -1.17 5.96
N LYS A 181 -11.10 0.07 5.92
CA LYS A 181 -11.73 1.21 6.57
C LYS A 181 -11.62 2.43 5.67
N GLN A 182 -12.77 3.01 5.33
CA GLN A 182 -12.81 4.12 4.39
C GLN A 182 -12.49 5.46 5.07
N THR A 183 -11.71 6.27 4.38
CA THR A 183 -11.51 7.69 4.65
C THR A 183 -12.24 8.49 3.58
N ALA A 184 -12.85 9.61 3.93
CA ALA A 184 -13.59 10.44 2.98
C ALA A 184 -12.67 10.97 1.87
N GLY A 185 -13.02 10.72 0.61
CA GLY A 185 -12.30 11.17 -0.56
C GLY A 185 -12.32 10.16 -1.71
N THR A 186 -11.47 10.39 -2.68
CA THR A 186 -11.38 9.57 -3.90
C THR A 186 -10.23 8.59 -3.81
N TYR A 187 -10.54 7.32 -4.07
CA TYR A 187 -9.57 6.24 -4.24
C TYR A 187 -9.41 5.97 -5.72
N ARG A 188 -8.16 5.86 -6.21
CA ARG A 188 -7.83 5.60 -7.60
C ARG A 188 -7.19 4.22 -7.70
N PHE A 189 -7.71 3.36 -8.58
CA PHE A 189 -7.22 2.00 -8.74
C PHE A 189 -6.60 1.81 -10.12
N TYR A 190 -5.38 1.28 -10.12
CA TYR A 190 -4.56 1.08 -11.31
C TYR A 190 -4.02 -0.33 -11.37
N ILE A 191 -3.76 -0.80 -12.60
CA ILE A 191 -2.98 -2.01 -12.89
C ILE A 191 -1.74 -1.60 -13.67
N TYR A 192 -0.59 -2.06 -13.20
CA TYR A 192 0.71 -1.78 -13.78
C TYR A 192 1.32 -3.06 -14.35
N ASP A 193 1.76 -3.03 -15.60
CA ASP A 193 2.45 -4.16 -16.24
C ASP A 193 3.93 -4.15 -15.85
N PHE A 194 4.25 -4.88 -14.79
CA PHE A 194 5.62 -4.99 -14.29
C PHE A 194 6.51 -5.75 -15.27
N SER A 195 5.94 -6.72 -15.99
CA SER A 195 6.70 -7.52 -16.97
C SER A 195 7.20 -6.70 -18.16
N ASP A 196 6.49 -5.62 -18.50
CA ASP A 196 6.69 -4.84 -19.72
C ASP A 196 6.88 -3.35 -19.44
N GLN A 197 7.41 -3.05 -18.27
CA GLN A 197 7.47 -1.71 -17.70
C GLN A 197 8.32 -0.69 -18.50
N GLU A 198 9.25 -1.14 -19.35
CA GLU A 198 10.14 -0.27 -20.12
C GLU A 198 9.67 -0.01 -21.55
N ASP A 199 8.62 -0.70 -22.02
CA ASP A 199 8.14 -0.58 -23.39
C ASP A 199 6.88 0.30 -23.48
N GLU A 200 7.10 1.58 -23.82
CA GLU A 200 6.03 2.56 -24.01
C GLU A 200 5.03 2.17 -25.13
N GLU A 201 5.51 1.45 -26.13
CA GLU A 201 4.72 1.03 -27.29
C GLU A 201 4.05 -0.34 -27.09
N SER A 202 4.33 -1.02 -26.00
CA SER A 202 3.76 -2.33 -25.72
C SER A 202 2.25 -2.30 -25.67
N LYS A 203 1.63 -3.31 -26.26
CA LYS A 203 0.20 -3.60 -26.17
C LYS A 203 -0.09 -4.92 -25.47
N ASN A 204 0.90 -5.51 -24.82
CA ASN A 204 0.73 -6.83 -24.19
C ASN A 204 -0.36 -6.81 -23.11
N MET A 205 -0.38 -5.79 -22.25
CA MET A 205 -1.44 -5.63 -21.27
C MET A 205 -2.80 -5.43 -21.95
N SER A 206 -2.88 -4.55 -22.95
CA SER A 206 -4.11 -4.21 -23.64
C SER A 206 -4.67 -5.35 -24.50
N ASP A 207 -3.82 -6.02 -25.28
CA ASP A 207 -4.28 -6.94 -26.31
C ASP A 207 -4.14 -8.42 -25.93
N LYS A 208 -3.28 -8.76 -24.97
CA LYS A 208 -2.97 -10.14 -24.63
C LYS A 208 -3.32 -10.53 -23.20
N SER A 209 -3.35 -9.59 -22.27
CA SER A 209 -3.55 -9.93 -20.86
C SER A 209 -4.94 -10.51 -20.57
N GLY A 210 -5.97 -10.04 -21.28
CA GLY A 210 -7.35 -10.37 -20.94
C GLY A 210 -7.71 -9.96 -19.51
N ALA A 211 -7.02 -8.96 -18.96
CA ALA A 211 -7.16 -8.55 -17.56
C ALA A 211 -8.57 -8.06 -17.24
N ILE A 212 -9.08 -8.51 -16.11
CA ILE A 212 -10.39 -8.16 -15.58
C ILE A 212 -10.24 -7.76 -14.12
N VAL A 213 -10.83 -6.64 -13.75
CA VAL A 213 -10.96 -6.18 -12.37
C VAL A 213 -12.43 -6.22 -11.96
N THR A 214 -12.72 -6.91 -10.88
CA THR A 214 -14.03 -6.93 -10.21
C THR A 214 -13.98 -6.11 -8.92
N VAL A 215 -15.00 -5.29 -8.70
CA VAL A 215 -15.13 -4.43 -7.52
C VAL A 215 -16.33 -4.85 -6.70
N TYR A 216 -16.09 -5.20 -5.44
CA TYR A 216 -17.12 -5.63 -4.49
C TYR A 216 -17.25 -4.63 -3.34
N ARG A 217 -18.46 -4.45 -2.86
CA ARG A 217 -18.78 -3.80 -1.58
C ARG A 217 -19.70 -4.71 -0.77
N GLY A 218 -19.23 -5.13 0.40
CA GLY A 218 -20.00 -6.07 1.19
C GLY A 218 -20.33 -7.34 0.41
N SER A 219 -21.60 -7.61 0.24
CA SER A 219 -22.14 -8.72 -0.55
C SER A 219 -22.45 -8.37 -2.01
N THR A 220 -22.15 -7.15 -2.44
CA THR A 220 -22.58 -6.62 -3.73
C THR A 220 -21.41 -6.52 -4.70
N LEU A 221 -21.58 -7.08 -5.91
CA LEU A 221 -20.74 -6.79 -7.05
C LEU A 221 -21.11 -5.39 -7.58
N LEU A 222 -20.19 -4.43 -7.46
CA LEU A 222 -20.41 -3.06 -7.95
C LEU A 222 -20.15 -2.94 -9.44
N ASN A 223 -18.97 -3.38 -9.89
CA ASN A 223 -18.52 -3.23 -11.26
C ASN A 223 -17.60 -4.38 -11.68
N THR A 224 -17.56 -4.61 -12.98
CA THR A 224 -16.54 -5.44 -13.66
C THR A 224 -15.94 -4.62 -14.78
N PHE A 225 -14.61 -4.55 -14.82
CA PHE A 225 -13.85 -3.82 -15.84
C PHE A 225 -12.99 -4.79 -16.61
N SER A 226 -13.02 -4.70 -17.93
CA SER A 226 -12.07 -5.39 -18.80
C SER A 226 -11.08 -4.37 -19.36
N VAL A 227 -9.81 -4.76 -19.42
CA VAL A 227 -8.77 -3.89 -19.98
C VAL A 227 -9.15 -3.50 -21.42
N PRO A 228 -9.08 -2.21 -21.80
CA PRO A 228 -9.39 -1.80 -23.17
C PRO A 228 -8.34 -2.30 -24.14
N THR A 229 -8.75 -2.74 -25.32
CA THR A 229 -7.87 -3.25 -26.38
C THR A 229 -7.31 -2.14 -27.26
N GLY A 230 -6.18 -2.41 -27.93
CA GLY A 230 -5.59 -1.52 -28.92
C GLY A 230 -4.84 -0.30 -28.37
N GLN A 231 -4.65 -0.22 -27.06
CA GLN A 231 -3.95 0.89 -26.41
C GLN A 231 -2.53 0.48 -26.01
N SER A 232 -1.55 1.38 -26.21
CA SER A 232 -0.16 1.15 -25.80
C SER A 232 0.09 1.67 -24.40
N GLY A 233 0.99 1.02 -23.68
CA GLY A 233 1.47 1.42 -22.40
C GLY A 233 1.45 0.33 -21.32
N ASN A 234 1.94 0.69 -20.17
CA ASN A 234 2.14 -0.20 -19.04
C ASN A 234 1.23 0.10 -17.83
N LEU A 235 0.35 1.11 -17.92
CA LEU A 235 -0.53 1.51 -16.82
C LEU A 235 -1.98 1.59 -17.27
N TRP A 236 -2.83 0.77 -16.67
CA TRP A 236 -4.28 0.82 -16.82
C TRP A 236 -4.92 1.52 -15.62
N HIS A 237 -5.43 2.73 -15.81
CA HIS A 237 -6.29 3.39 -14.84
C HIS A 237 -7.69 2.80 -14.95
N VAL A 238 -8.04 1.93 -14.02
CA VAL A 238 -9.27 1.15 -14.06
C VAL A 238 -10.47 2.02 -13.70
N CYS A 239 -10.46 2.58 -12.51
CA CYS A 239 -11.59 3.34 -11.95
C CYS A 239 -11.17 4.24 -10.79
N ASP A 240 -12.06 5.17 -10.46
CA ASP A 240 -12.06 5.93 -9.23
C ASP A 240 -13.25 5.53 -8.37
N TYR A 241 -13.01 5.38 -7.06
CA TYR A 241 -14.05 5.16 -6.06
C TYR A 241 -14.15 6.36 -5.14
N ASP A 242 -15.32 6.97 -5.09
CA ASP A 242 -15.63 8.07 -4.16
C ASP A 242 -16.31 7.50 -2.90
N SER A 243 -15.61 7.53 -1.77
CA SER A 243 -16.12 6.97 -0.51
C SER A 243 -17.26 7.77 0.10
N VAL A 244 -17.42 9.05 -0.24
CA VAL A 244 -18.50 9.90 0.27
C VAL A 244 -19.83 9.55 -0.40
N THR A 245 -19.80 9.31 -1.71
CA THR A 245 -21.00 8.98 -2.50
C THR A 245 -21.20 7.47 -2.68
N GLY A 246 -20.16 6.67 -2.42
CA GLY A 246 -20.14 5.24 -2.71
C GLY A 246 -20.11 4.90 -4.20
N ARG A 247 -19.74 5.86 -5.05
CA ARG A 247 -19.78 5.73 -6.50
C ARG A 247 -18.44 5.25 -7.05
N VAL A 248 -18.50 4.24 -7.93
CA VAL A 248 -17.40 3.83 -8.78
C VAL A 248 -17.56 4.53 -10.14
N THR A 249 -16.51 5.26 -10.55
CA THR A 249 -16.46 5.93 -11.86
C THR A 249 -15.46 5.19 -12.75
N SER A 250 -15.94 4.73 -13.90
CA SER A 250 -15.08 4.10 -14.91
C SER A 250 -14.15 5.13 -15.53
N ILE A 251 -12.84 4.90 -15.46
CA ILE A 251 -11.83 5.64 -16.23
C ILE A 251 -11.41 4.80 -17.44
N ASN A 252 -11.00 3.59 -17.19
CA ASN A 252 -10.75 2.53 -18.18
C ASN A 252 -9.84 2.94 -19.32
N THR A 253 -8.70 3.54 -19.01
CA THR A 253 -7.70 3.99 -19.99
C THR A 253 -6.34 3.34 -19.73
N VAL A 254 -5.64 2.98 -20.80
CA VAL A 254 -4.26 2.51 -20.75
C VAL A 254 -3.33 3.61 -21.25
N GLY A 255 -2.23 3.81 -20.56
CA GLY A 255 -1.19 4.77 -20.90
C GLY A 255 0.17 4.31 -20.40
N TYR A 256 1.19 5.16 -20.59
CA TYR A 256 2.55 4.85 -20.17
C TYR A 256 2.90 5.56 -18.85
N TRP A 257 3.55 4.82 -17.97
CA TRP A 257 4.16 5.32 -16.75
C TRP A 257 5.64 4.94 -16.71
N PRO A 258 6.56 5.89 -16.42
CA PRO A 258 8.00 5.62 -16.41
C PRO A 258 8.40 4.53 -15.41
N ASN A 259 9.34 3.67 -15.78
CA ASN A 259 9.81 2.53 -15.00
C ASN A 259 10.36 2.86 -13.61
N ASP A 260 11.00 4.02 -13.45
CA ASP A 260 11.52 4.50 -12.16
C ASP A 260 10.43 5.01 -11.22
N GLY A 261 9.17 4.97 -11.66
CA GLY A 261 8.01 5.55 -11.01
C GLY A 261 6.99 4.57 -10.42
N SER A 262 7.29 3.26 -10.25
CA SER A 262 6.30 2.31 -9.72
C SER A 262 5.78 2.72 -8.33
N SER A 263 6.60 3.31 -7.47
CA SER A 263 6.20 3.86 -6.17
C SER A 263 5.32 5.11 -6.27
N THR A 264 5.21 5.71 -7.44
CA THR A 264 4.47 6.94 -7.70
C THR A 264 3.33 6.76 -8.71
N VAL A 265 3.04 5.52 -9.11
CA VAL A 265 1.97 5.20 -10.06
C VAL A 265 0.66 5.88 -9.67
N GLY A 266 0.05 6.55 -10.64
CA GLY A 266 -1.23 7.23 -10.47
C GLY A 266 -1.16 8.57 -9.71
N MET A 267 0.02 9.04 -9.34
CA MET A 267 0.22 10.33 -8.68
C MET A 267 0.60 11.41 -9.70
N SER A 268 0.05 12.60 -9.57
CA SER A 268 0.54 13.77 -10.31
C SER A 268 1.91 14.20 -9.79
N GLU A 269 2.65 15.00 -10.57
CA GLU A 269 3.95 15.52 -10.13
C GLU A 269 3.83 16.33 -8.83
N ALA A 270 2.77 17.11 -8.66
CA ALA A 270 2.51 17.83 -7.43
C ALA A 270 2.24 16.89 -6.25
N GLU A 271 1.49 15.80 -6.45
CA GLU A 271 1.26 14.78 -5.42
C GLU A 271 2.56 14.07 -5.02
N VAL A 272 3.41 13.72 -5.99
CA VAL A 272 4.73 13.12 -5.72
C VAL A 272 5.62 14.04 -4.89
N LEU A 273 5.63 15.34 -5.23
CA LEU A 273 6.40 16.33 -4.49
C LEU A 273 5.83 16.55 -3.08
N ARG A 274 4.50 16.60 -2.92
CA ARG A 274 3.86 16.70 -1.61
C ARG A 274 4.15 15.49 -0.74
N ASP A 275 4.12 14.28 -1.30
CA ASP A 275 4.48 13.05 -0.59
C ASP A 275 5.98 13.05 -0.18
N SER A 276 6.86 13.51 -1.06
CA SER A 276 8.27 13.70 -0.73
C SER A 276 8.47 14.72 0.39
N LEU A 277 7.73 15.84 0.36
CA LEU A 277 7.75 16.84 1.42
C LEU A 277 7.26 16.29 2.75
N SER A 278 6.17 15.51 2.74
CA SER A 278 5.64 14.85 3.94
C SER A 278 6.67 13.93 4.60
N ARG A 279 7.40 13.15 3.82
CA ARG A 279 8.49 12.29 4.34
C ARG A 279 9.61 13.12 4.97
N LYS A 280 9.99 14.25 4.34
CA LYS A 280 11.00 15.16 4.92
C LYS A 280 10.53 15.80 6.22
N ILE A 281 9.26 16.17 6.31
CA ILE A 281 8.66 16.67 7.55
C ILE A 281 8.76 15.62 8.64
N SER A 282 8.35 14.37 8.36
CA SER A 282 8.42 13.26 9.30
C SER A 282 9.86 12.99 9.76
N ASP A 283 10.80 12.95 8.83
CA ASP A 283 12.23 12.78 9.13
C ASP A 283 12.75 13.80 10.16
N ILE A 284 12.28 15.06 10.07
CA ILE A 284 12.71 16.12 10.97
C ILE A 284 11.94 16.05 12.30
N GLN A 285 10.65 15.71 12.27
CA GLN A 285 9.85 15.54 13.49
C GLN A 285 10.36 14.41 14.38
N ASP A 286 11.02 13.41 13.80
CA ASP A 286 11.63 12.31 14.54
C ASP A 286 12.90 12.73 15.30
N TYR A 287 13.46 13.92 15.00
CA TYR A 287 14.58 14.44 15.78
C TYR A 287 14.10 15.00 17.10
N ASP A 288 14.77 14.59 18.16
CA ASP A 288 14.59 15.18 19.46
C ASP A 288 15.44 16.44 19.60
N PHE A 289 14.78 17.59 19.56
CA PHE A 289 15.42 18.91 19.71
C PHE A 289 15.64 19.32 21.15
N VAL A 290 15.63 18.40 22.08
CA VAL A 290 15.78 18.64 23.52
C VAL A 290 17.00 19.52 23.83
N LEU A 291 18.10 19.30 23.08
CA LEU A 291 19.35 20.03 23.26
C LEU A 291 19.38 21.39 22.52
N ALA A 292 18.36 21.73 21.73
CA ALA A 292 18.28 23.02 21.03
C ALA A 292 17.76 24.13 21.94
N ASP A 293 18.21 25.37 21.69
CA ASP A 293 17.65 26.51 22.42
C ASP A 293 16.18 26.79 22.02
N ASN A 294 15.47 27.56 22.86
CA ASN A 294 14.06 27.85 22.65
C ASN A 294 13.78 28.64 21.37
N ALA A 295 14.73 29.47 20.91
CA ALA A 295 14.57 30.22 19.67
C ALA A 295 14.64 29.29 18.45
N TYR A 296 15.57 28.33 18.47
CA TYR A 296 15.66 27.29 17.42
C TYR A 296 14.42 26.41 17.38
N LYS A 297 13.95 25.93 18.55
CA LYS A 297 12.70 25.13 18.65
C LYS A 297 11.50 25.89 18.09
N ALA A 298 11.34 27.18 18.42
CA ALA A 298 10.25 28.00 17.93
C ALA A 298 10.34 28.19 16.39
N ASN A 299 11.55 28.41 15.87
CA ASN A 299 11.77 28.51 14.43
C ASN A 299 11.44 27.19 13.71
N MET A 300 11.88 26.06 14.23
CA MET A 300 11.56 24.73 13.67
C MET A 300 10.07 24.46 13.64
N LYS A 301 9.37 24.79 14.72
CA LYS A 301 7.90 24.69 14.76
C LYS A 301 7.22 25.51 13.67
N THR A 302 7.72 26.71 13.40
CA THR A 302 7.19 27.58 12.33
C THR A 302 7.48 26.99 10.95
N VAL A 303 8.71 26.56 10.72
CA VAL A 303 9.11 25.94 9.43
C VAL A 303 8.32 24.69 9.14
N LEU A 304 8.16 23.81 10.13
CA LEU A 304 7.37 22.58 9.97
C LEU A 304 5.89 22.89 9.68
N ALA A 305 5.29 23.89 10.36
CA ALA A 305 3.92 24.30 10.07
C ALA A 305 3.74 24.88 8.65
N GLU A 306 4.73 25.64 8.15
CA GLU A 306 4.74 26.11 6.76
C GLU A 306 4.86 24.94 5.78
N ALA A 307 5.73 23.97 6.08
CA ALA A 307 5.94 22.79 5.25
C ALA A 307 4.66 21.92 5.21
N GLU A 308 4.01 21.69 6.35
CA GLU A 308 2.74 20.97 6.44
C GLU A 308 1.66 21.63 5.58
N ASN A 309 1.53 22.95 5.66
CA ASN A 309 0.55 23.68 4.85
C ASN A 309 0.80 23.56 3.34
N LEU A 310 2.08 23.58 2.90
CA LEU A 310 2.43 23.34 1.50
C LEU A 310 2.11 21.91 1.07
N ALA A 311 2.44 20.94 1.91
CA ALA A 311 2.20 19.54 1.63
C ALA A 311 0.71 19.19 1.59
N ASP A 312 -0.14 19.90 2.35
CA ASP A 312 -1.58 19.69 2.37
C ASP A 312 -2.28 20.14 1.08
N ASN A 313 -1.94 21.32 0.59
CA ASN A 313 -2.82 22.01 -0.33
C ASN A 313 -2.12 22.65 -1.53
N SER A 314 -0.78 22.71 -1.59
CA SER A 314 -0.11 23.45 -2.64
C SER A 314 -0.07 22.68 -3.96
N GLU A 315 -0.45 23.35 -5.03
CA GLU A 315 -0.21 22.95 -6.41
C GLU A 315 1.01 23.69 -7.01
N ASN A 316 1.64 24.59 -6.25
CA ASN A 316 2.84 25.27 -6.68
C ASN A 316 4.08 24.40 -6.43
N MET A 317 4.50 23.71 -7.46
CA MET A 317 5.64 22.79 -7.41
C MET A 317 6.96 23.46 -7.04
N ASP A 318 7.15 24.74 -7.41
CA ASP A 318 8.38 25.48 -7.10
C ASP A 318 8.47 25.78 -5.60
N ASP A 319 7.36 26.16 -4.96
CA ASP A 319 7.32 26.36 -3.51
C ASP A 319 7.54 25.05 -2.75
N ILE A 320 6.98 23.94 -3.24
CA ILE A 320 7.17 22.62 -2.63
C ILE A 320 8.63 22.20 -2.73
N ARG A 321 9.26 22.33 -3.92
CA ARG A 321 10.68 22.00 -4.12
C ARG A 321 11.60 22.85 -3.24
N ALA A 322 11.31 24.15 -3.15
CA ALA A 322 12.08 25.06 -2.29
C ALA A 322 12.00 24.65 -0.81
N MET A 323 10.83 24.22 -0.35
CA MET A 323 10.66 23.74 1.02
C MET A 323 11.37 22.40 1.24
N ILE A 324 11.31 21.46 0.31
CA ILE A 324 12.07 20.20 0.38
C ILE A 324 13.56 20.50 0.54
N GLN A 325 14.11 21.39 -0.28
CA GLN A 325 15.51 21.78 -0.18
C GLN A 325 15.83 22.43 1.17
N LYS A 326 14.97 23.33 1.66
CA LYS A 326 15.12 23.97 2.97
C LYS A 326 15.18 22.93 4.11
N LEU A 327 14.29 21.93 4.07
CA LEU A 327 14.27 20.87 5.08
C LEU A 327 15.51 19.95 4.98
N GLU A 328 16.03 19.70 3.78
CA GLU A 328 17.29 18.97 3.60
C GLU A 328 18.49 19.72 4.19
N GLU A 329 18.56 21.03 3.95
CA GLU A 329 19.59 21.88 4.54
C GLU A 329 19.52 21.85 6.08
N ILE A 330 18.32 21.97 6.64
CA ILE A 330 18.09 21.87 8.09
C ILE A 330 18.51 20.51 8.61
N LYS A 331 18.16 19.41 7.94
CA LYS A 331 18.56 18.06 8.32
C LYS A 331 20.08 17.88 8.33
N ASN A 332 20.76 18.42 7.31
CA ASN A 332 22.22 18.41 7.24
C ASN A 332 22.85 19.23 8.36
N ASP A 333 22.28 20.39 8.67
CA ASP A 333 22.75 21.21 9.79
C ASP A 333 22.58 20.51 11.13
N ILE A 334 21.43 19.86 11.37
CA ILE A 334 21.19 19.04 12.57
C ILE A 334 22.23 17.93 12.67
N GLN A 335 22.54 17.24 11.58
CA GLN A 335 23.55 16.18 11.55
C GLN A 335 24.97 16.72 11.77
N SER A 336 25.28 17.93 11.27
CA SER A 336 26.58 18.56 11.43
C SER A 336 26.82 19.12 12.83
N VAL A 337 25.77 19.57 13.51
CA VAL A 337 25.81 20.06 14.91
C VAL A 337 25.86 18.90 15.90
N GLY A 338 25.64 17.72 15.43
CA GLY A 338 25.81 16.48 16.16
C GLY A 338 24.59 16.12 17.02
N THR A 339 24.00 15.01 16.69
CA THR A 339 23.43 14.17 17.74
C THR A 339 24.54 13.96 18.74
N ILE A 340 24.30 14.22 20.03
CA ILE A 340 25.20 13.74 21.06
C ILE A 340 25.07 12.22 21.11
N GLY A 341 25.60 11.56 20.10
CA GLY A 341 25.71 10.12 20.04
C GLY A 341 26.95 9.72 20.82
N ASN A 342 26.83 8.72 21.68
CA ASN A 342 27.94 8.08 22.36
C ASN A 342 28.71 8.96 23.35
N VAL A 343 28.00 9.49 24.34
CA VAL A 343 28.69 10.08 25.55
C VAL A 343 29.27 8.96 26.39
N LYS A 344 30.55 9.06 26.72
CA LYS A 344 31.22 8.20 27.68
C LYS A 344 31.39 8.91 29.02
N LEU A 345 31.02 8.26 30.09
CA LEU A 345 31.32 8.65 31.46
C LEU A 345 32.33 7.64 32.04
N ASP A 346 33.45 8.15 32.53
CA ASP A 346 34.53 7.31 33.05
C ASP A 346 35.00 6.20 32.10
N GLY A 347 34.94 6.48 30.79
CA GLY A 347 35.33 5.53 29.74
C GLY A 347 34.25 4.55 29.25
N GLU A 348 33.09 4.50 29.92
CA GLU A 348 31.96 3.65 29.57
C GLU A 348 30.91 4.44 28.80
N TYR A 349 30.28 3.81 27.78
CA TYR A 349 29.12 4.40 27.09
C TYR A 349 27.94 4.49 28.05
N VAL A 350 27.22 5.60 27.96
CA VAL A 350 26.06 5.86 28.81
C VAL A 350 24.79 5.88 28.00
N ASP A 351 23.71 5.34 28.57
CA ASP A 351 22.39 5.42 28.04
C ASP A 351 21.76 6.76 28.39
N TRP A 352 21.07 7.34 27.44
CA TRP A 352 20.32 8.58 27.60
C TRP A 352 18.92 8.27 28.08
N GLU A 353 18.51 8.89 29.17
CA GLU A 353 17.13 8.84 29.65
C GLU A 353 16.47 10.20 29.53
N THR A 354 15.29 10.26 28.88
CA THR A 354 14.47 11.47 28.86
C THR A 354 13.71 11.59 30.19
N ILE A 355 13.77 12.74 30.83
CA ILE A 355 13.08 12.99 32.08
C ILE A 355 11.88 13.88 31.87
N GLY A 356 10.70 13.26 31.74
CA GLY A 356 9.42 13.94 31.59
C GLY A 356 9.37 14.85 30.35
N ASP A 357 8.51 15.88 30.40
CA ASP A 357 8.39 16.90 29.34
C ASP A 357 9.42 18.01 29.45
N GLU A 358 10.43 17.85 30.30
CA GLU A 358 11.46 18.87 30.49
C GLU A 358 12.62 18.65 29.49
N ASP A 359 13.14 19.75 28.95
CA ASP A 359 14.22 19.78 27.96
C ASP A 359 15.59 19.43 28.59
N HIS A 360 15.70 18.23 29.16
CA HIS A 360 16.95 17.75 29.74
C HIS A 360 17.05 16.23 29.79
N TYR A 361 18.29 15.72 29.79
CA TYR A 361 18.60 14.30 29.96
C TYR A 361 19.40 14.09 31.23
N ILE A 362 19.19 12.97 31.94
CA ILE A 362 20.09 12.50 32.96
C ILE A 362 20.92 11.35 32.39
N VAL A 363 22.21 11.50 32.49
CA VAL A 363 23.18 10.50 32.04
C VAL A 363 24.08 10.17 33.24
N ASN A 364 23.90 9.01 33.85
CA ASN A 364 24.67 8.54 35.00
C ASN A 364 24.93 9.62 36.10
N GLY A 365 23.87 10.33 36.48
CA GLY A 365 23.95 11.40 37.49
C GLY A 365 24.35 12.76 36.97
N ILE A 366 24.58 12.92 35.66
CA ILE A 366 24.76 14.22 35.02
C ILE A 366 23.46 14.65 34.35
N ARG A 367 22.97 15.82 34.77
CA ARG A 367 21.83 16.47 34.08
C ARG A 367 22.37 17.38 32.99
N ILE A 368 21.93 17.16 31.76
CA ILE A 368 22.25 18.02 30.63
C ILE A 368 21.09 19.02 30.43
N MET A 369 21.38 20.29 30.57
CA MET A 369 20.40 21.35 30.48
C MET A 369 20.91 22.47 29.56
N GLY A 370 20.07 22.93 28.68
CA GLY A 370 20.30 24.11 27.85
C GLY A 370 21.32 23.88 26.73
N VAL A 371 20.88 24.10 25.52
CA VAL A 371 21.75 24.01 24.33
C VAL A 371 21.60 25.30 23.56
N ASN A 372 22.71 25.97 23.33
CA ASN A 372 22.82 26.98 22.31
C ASN A 372 23.04 26.28 20.98
N ASN A 373 22.05 26.35 20.11
CA ASN A 373 22.13 25.74 18.80
C ASN A 373 22.29 26.82 17.74
N THR A 374 23.55 27.19 17.48
CA THR A 374 23.90 27.95 16.28
C THR A 374 24.48 26.96 15.29
N PRO A 375 24.19 27.05 13.98
CA PRO A 375 24.80 26.16 12.98
C PRO A 375 26.31 26.11 13.14
N GLY A 376 26.85 24.92 13.43
CA GLY A 376 28.28 24.68 13.64
C GLY A 376 28.79 24.76 15.10
N GLU A 377 27.95 25.17 16.05
CA GLU A 377 28.33 25.22 17.47
C GLU A 377 27.20 24.71 18.37
N ILE A 378 27.52 23.77 19.24
CA ILE A 378 26.64 23.32 20.34
C ILE A 378 27.32 23.69 21.67
N GLU A 379 26.63 24.46 22.48
CA GLU A 379 26.99 24.69 23.87
C GLU A 379 26.07 23.85 24.77
N VAL A 380 26.65 22.89 25.48
CA VAL A 380 25.92 21.99 26.38
C VAL A 380 26.28 22.32 27.80
N ALA A 381 25.30 22.67 28.62
CA ALA A 381 25.48 22.88 30.04
C ALA A 381 25.20 21.57 30.79
N PHE A 382 26.15 21.16 31.63
CA PHE A 382 26.03 19.96 32.45
C PHE A 382 25.87 20.35 33.94
N THR A 383 24.96 19.65 34.60
CA THR A 383 24.88 19.69 36.07
C THR A 383 25.24 18.32 36.62
N ASN A 384 26.33 18.22 37.36
CA ASN A 384 26.70 16.99 38.05
C ASN A 384 25.85 16.83 39.33
N THR A 385 25.03 15.77 39.35
CA THR A 385 24.18 15.46 40.51
C THR A 385 24.80 14.41 41.45
N SER A 386 26.00 13.91 41.11
CA SER A 386 26.76 12.99 41.94
C SER A 386 27.71 13.75 42.89
N ASP A 387 28.16 13.06 43.95
CA ASP A 387 29.12 13.63 44.93
C ASP A 387 30.56 13.65 44.39
N ASP A 388 30.84 12.89 43.34
CA ASP A 388 32.17 12.74 42.75
C ASP A 388 32.29 13.55 41.44
N PRO A 389 33.50 14.05 41.10
CA PRO A 389 33.76 14.65 39.79
C PRO A 389 33.59 13.62 38.69
N LEU A 390 32.91 14.02 37.63
CA LEU A 390 32.65 13.18 36.45
C LEU A 390 33.36 13.70 35.21
N GLU A 391 33.91 12.78 34.41
CA GLU A 391 34.53 13.07 33.14
C GLU A 391 33.54 12.75 32.00
N VAL A 392 33.27 13.71 31.16
CA VAL A 392 32.38 13.58 30.03
C VAL A 392 33.18 13.63 28.71
N ARG A 393 33.01 12.62 27.87
CA ARG A 393 33.54 12.57 26.51
C ARG A 393 32.44 12.41 25.51
N SER A 394 32.54 13.13 24.39
CA SER A 394 31.73 12.91 23.20
C SER A 394 32.60 12.37 22.10
N GLU A 395 32.16 11.28 21.47
CA GLU A 395 32.78 10.71 20.28
C GLU A 395 31.75 10.73 19.12
N ASP A 396 32.20 10.94 17.88
CA ASP A 396 31.35 10.74 16.72
C ASP A 396 31.19 9.25 16.38
N VAL A 397 30.36 8.95 15.37
CA VAL A 397 30.16 7.58 14.88
C VAL A 397 31.43 6.97 14.24
N SER A 398 32.45 7.77 13.96
CA SER A 398 33.76 7.31 13.45
C SER A 398 34.80 7.09 14.57
N GLY A 399 34.44 7.36 15.82
CA GLY A 399 35.30 7.22 16.99
C GLY A 399 36.27 8.40 17.19
N GLN A 400 36.00 9.54 16.55
CA GLN A 400 36.78 10.76 16.76
C GLN A 400 36.16 11.60 17.89
N ASP A 401 37.01 12.09 18.80
CA ASP A 401 36.58 12.97 19.89
C ASP A 401 36.14 14.33 19.33
N TYR A 402 34.84 14.65 19.42
CA TYR A 402 34.29 15.95 19.05
C TYR A 402 34.44 16.99 20.14
N ILE A 403 34.30 16.60 21.37
CA ILE A 403 34.44 17.47 22.53
C ILE A 403 35.62 17.00 23.31
N LYS A 404 36.51 17.95 23.66
CA LYS A 404 37.57 17.70 24.62
C LYS A 404 36.97 17.21 25.95
N VAL A 405 37.67 16.29 26.60
CA VAL A 405 37.33 15.83 27.91
C VAL A 405 36.98 17.02 28.83
N ILE A 406 35.75 17.02 29.34
CA ILE A 406 35.26 18.00 30.30
C ILE A 406 35.17 17.32 31.66
N THR A 407 35.86 17.86 32.64
CA THR A 407 35.66 17.42 34.04
C THR A 407 34.59 18.30 34.65
N VAL A 408 33.46 17.68 34.99
CA VAL A 408 32.33 18.35 35.65
C VAL A 408 32.46 18.12 37.15
N THR A 409 32.77 19.19 37.88
CA THR A 409 32.80 19.17 39.34
C THR A 409 31.44 19.49 39.92
N ASN A 410 31.10 18.90 41.06
CA ASN A 410 29.87 19.15 41.77
C ASN A 410 29.82 20.65 42.16
N THR A 411 28.80 21.38 41.65
CA THR A 411 28.50 22.71 42.16
C THR A 411 27.64 22.56 43.41
N VAL A 412 28.22 22.71 44.55
CA VAL A 412 27.46 22.87 45.79
C VAL A 412 26.65 24.14 45.71
N SER A 413 25.33 24.01 45.59
CA SER A 413 24.39 25.13 45.67
C SER A 413 24.21 25.63 47.08
#